data_15f342820ff946969480a5eae017e092
#
_entry.id   15f342820ff946969480a5eae017e092
#
_cell.length_a   1.000
_cell.length_b   1.000
_cell.length_c   1.000
_cell.angle_alpha   90.00
_cell.angle_beta   90.00
_cell.angle_gamma   90.00
#
_symmetry.space_group_name_H-M   'P 1'
#
loop_
_entity.id
_entity.type
_entity.pdbx_description
1 polymer ?
#
loop_
_entity_poly.entity_id
_entity_poly.type
_entity_poly.pdbx_seq_one_letter_code
_entity_poly.pdbx_strand_id
1 'polypeptide(L)'
;LKQVLDIFKVVPDYDMAIMKKGQDLTDVTTAILTGMREILKKEKPDIVLVHGDTSTAFAASLAAFYQQIPVGHVEAGLRTYNMKSPYPEEFNRQAIGLTASLHFAPTQKAADALLKEGKDPEQIFVTGNTGIDALHYTVRNDFYHPETEWAKGSRLIAVTAHRRENLGEPMRDMFRAIRRIVEEFTDVKVIYPVHLNPQVRKIADEE
;
A
#
# COMPACT_ATOMS: atom_id res chain seq x y z
N LEU A 1 4.02 -10.32 -1.04
CA LEU A 1 3.32 -10.24 -2.33
C LEU A 1 2.83 -11.61 -2.79
N LYS A 2 3.68 -12.66 -2.81
CA LYS A 2 3.30 -14.01 -3.27
C LYS A 2 2.01 -14.53 -2.63
N GLN A 3 1.85 -14.44 -1.30
CA GLN A 3 0.62 -14.85 -0.61
C GLN A 3 -0.63 -14.15 -1.15
N VAL A 4 -0.54 -12.87 -1.48
CA VAL A 4 -1.66 -12.09 -2.04
C VAL A 4 -1.99 -12.59 -3.45
N LEU A 5 -0.99 -12.80 -4.29
CA LEU A 5 -1.17 -13.36 -5.63
C LEU A 5 -1.84 -14.74 -5.57
N ASP A 6 -1.39 -15.59 -4.65
CA ASP A 6 -1.94 -16.93 -4.45
C ASP A 6 -3.43 -16.90 -4.00
N ILE A 7 -3.78 -15.99 -3.06
CA ILE A 7 -5.14 -15.81 -2.56
C ILE A 7 -6.08 -15.36 -3.69
N PHE A 8 -5.65 -14.38 -4.48
CA PHE A 8 -6.43 -13.86 -5.61
C PHE A 8 -6.28 -14.67 -6.88
N LYS A 9 -5.48 -15.74 -6.88
CA LYS A 9 -5.20 -16.60 -8.04
C LYS A 9 -4.68 -15.81 -9.24
N VAL A 10 -3.86 -14.79 -8.98
CA VAL A 10 -3.25 -13.96 -10.01
C VAL A 10 -1.86 -14.51 -10.32
N VAL A 11 -1.63 -14.80 -11.59
CA VAL A 11 -0.31 -15.20 -12.11
C VAL A 11 0.23 -14.01 -12.91
N PRO A 12 1.34 -13.37 -12.46
CA PRO A 12 1.93 -12.28 -13.22
C PRO A 12 2.63 -12.81 -14.47
N ASP A 13 2.51 -12.09 -15.59
CA ASP A 13 3.24 -12.40 -16.83
C ASP A 13 4.73 -12.13 -16.68
N TYR A 14 5.10 -11.16 -15.83
CA TYR A 14 6.48 -10.78 -15.54
C TYR A 14 6.72 -10.64 -14.04
N ASP A 15 7.68 -11.37 -13.51
CA ASP A 15 8.23 -11.17 -12.17
C ASP A 15 9.72 -10.81 -12.30
N MET A 16 10.04 -9.55 -12.00
CA MET A 16 11.41 -9.07 -12.08
C MET A 16 12.30 -9.54 -10.92
N ALA A 17 11.71 -10.09 -9.86
CA ALA A 17 12.39 -10.64 -8.68
C ALA A 17 13.50 -9.72 -8.12
N ILE A 18 13.26 -8.41 -8.10
CA ILE A 18 14.28 -7.39 -7.81
C ILE A 18 14.72 -7.32 -6.35
N MET A 19 13.94 -7.91 -5.43
CA MET A 19 14.18 -7.74 -4.00
C MET A 19 15.43 -8.51 -3.54
N LYS A 20 16.39 -7.78 -2.94
CA LYS A 20 17.63 -8.30 -2.37
C LYS A 20 17.83 -7.74 -0.97
N LYS A 21 18.59 -8.45 -0.12
CA LYS A 21 18.90 -7.98 1.22
C LYS A 21 19.80 -6.73 1.16
N GLY A 22 19.47 -5.71 1.93
CA GLY A 22 20.30 -4.50 2.08
C GLY A 22 20.13 -3.44 0.98
N GLN A 23 19.13 -3.58 0.10
CA GLN A 23 18.82 -2.57 -0.92
C GLN A 23 18.31 -1.27 -0.27
N ASP A 24 18.69 -0.15 -0.87
CA ASP A 24 18.08 1.15 -0.62
C ASP A 24 17.03 1.51 -1.69
N LEU A 25 16.44 2.70 -1.58
CA LEU A 25 15.44 3.17 -2.54
C LEU A 25 16.02 3.39 -3.94
N THR A 26 17.28 3.74 -4.04
CA THR A 26 18.00 3.94 -5.32
C THR A 26 18.15 2.63 -6.06
N ASP A 27 18.57 1.58 -5.36
CA ASP A 27 18.71 0.24 -5.91
C ASP A 27 17.39 -0.27 -6.47
N VAL A 28 16.30 -0.14 -5.68
CA VAL A 28 14.96 -0.58 -6.07
C VAL A 28 14.46 0.21 -7.27
N THR A 29 14.54 1.54 -7.24
CA THR A 29 14.07 2.42 -8.32
C THR A 29 14.81 2.14 -9.62
N THR A 30 16.13 2.02 -9.57
CA THR A 30 16.97 1.75 -10.74
C THR A 30 16.67 0.38 -11.36
N ALA A 31 16.51 -0.64 -10.51
CA ALA A 31 16.18 -1.99 -10.99
C ALA A 31 14.83 -2.03 -11.69
N ILE A 32 13.79 -1.37 -11.13
CA ILE A 32 12.46 -1.30 -11.72
C ILE A 32 12.50 -0.52 -13.03
N LEU A 33 13.11 0.67 -13.04
CA LEU A 33 13.19 1.52 -14.22
C LEU A 33 13.86 0.79 -15.39
N THR A 34 14.96 0.08 -15.12
CA THR A 34 15.69 -0.71 -16.14
C THR A 34 14.88 -1.91 -16.61
N GLY A 35 14.30 -2.68 -15.70
CA GLY A 35 13.49 -3.86 -16.05
C GLY A 35 12.23 -3.50 -16.82
N MET A 36 11.51 -2.46 -16.38
CA MET A 36 10.30 -1.97 -17.06
C MET A 36 10.60 -1.47 -18.47
N ARG A 37 11.75 -0.83 -18.70
CA ARG A 37 12.15 -0.43 -20.04
C ARG A 37 12.16 -1.60 -21.03
N GLU A 38 12.71 -2.73 -20.64
CA GLU A 38 12.80 -3.90 -21.53
C GLU A 38 11.42 -4.56 -21.74
N ILE A 39 10.61 -4.64 -20.69
CA ILE A 39 9.23 -5.16 -20.77
C ILE A 39 8.40 -4.28 -21.71
N LEU A 40 8.42 -2.97 -21.50
CA LEU A 40 7.62 -2.03 -22.30
C LEU A 40 8.03 -1.99 -23.78
N LYS A 41 9.32 -2.11 -24.07
CA LYS A 41 9.80 -2.24 -25.47
C LYS A 41 9.29 -3.50 -26.17
N LYS A 42 9.17 -4.60 -25.41
CA LYS A 42 8.71 -5.88 -25.93
C LYS A 42 7.21 -5.89 -26.11
N GLU A 43 6.45 -5.51 -25.07
CA GLU A 43 5.00 -5.63 -25.03
C GLU A 43 4.27 -4.48 -25.74
N LYS A 44 4.86 -3.28 -25.78
CA LYS A 44 4.31 -2.07 -26.43
C LYS A 44 2.85 -1.81 -26.07
N PRO A 45 2.50 -1.73 -24.77
CA PRO A 45 1.11 -1.54 -24.36
C PRO A 45 0.62 -0.14 -24.77
N ASP A 46 -0.69 -0.02 -25.02
CA ASP A 46 -1.34 1.26 -25.31
C ASP A 46 -1.41 2.17 -24.06
N ILE A 47 -1.42 1.58 -22.88
CA ILE A 47 -1.44 2.28 -21.59
C ILE A 47 -0.80 1.42 -20.50
N VAL A 48 -0.14 2.07 -19.55
CA VAL A 48 0.37 1.44 -18.31
C VAL A 48 -0.46 1.91 -17.13
N LEU A 49 -1.03 0.99 -16.36
CA LEU A 49 -1.70 1.31 -15.10
C LEU A 49 -0.71 1.11 -13.94
N VAL A 50 -0.60 2.12 -13.09
CA VAL A 50 0.15 2.05 -11.82
C VAL A 50 -0.79 2.30 -10.65
N HIS A 51 -0.57 1.61 -9.53
CA HIS A 51 -1.44 1.69 -8.36
C HIS A 51 -0.70 2.27 -7.15
N GLY A 52 -1.30 3.27 -6.51
CA GLY A 52 -0.82 3.87 -5.27
C GLY A 52 0.45 4.69 -5.45
N ASP A 53 1.34 4.59 -4.47
CA ASP A 53 2.46 5.52 -4.28
C ASP A 53 3.79 4.83 -3.92
N THR A 54 3.89 3.54 -4.20
CA THR A 54 5.14 2.80 -3.98
C THR A 54 6.25 3.24 -4.95
N SER A 55 7.50 2.99 -4.58
CA SER A 55 8.64 3.19 -5.50
C SER A 55 8.47 2.40 -6.80
N THR A 56 7.76 1.25 -6.76
CA THR A 56 7.43 0.47 -7.95
C THR A 56 6.48 1.24 -8.88
N ALA A 57 5.40 1.80 -8.33
CA ALA A 57 4.44 2.58 -9.11
C ALA A 57 5.11 3.81 -9.73
N PHE A 58 5.93 4.53 -8.96
CA PHE A 58 6.69 5.68 -9.44
C PHE A 58 7.66 5.31 -10.57
N ALA A 59 8.53 4.32 -10.35
CA ALA A 59 9.54 3.95 -11.35
C ALA A 59 8.91 3.36 -12.64
N ALA A 60 7.80 2.61 -12.50
CA ALA A 60 7.06 2.09 -13.66
C ALA A 60 6.39 3.21 -14.47
N SER A 61 5.79 4.20 -13.80
CA SER A 61 5.19 5.36 -14.47
C SER A 61 6.24 6.19 -15.21
N LEU A 62 7.40 6.39 -14.60
CA LEU A 62 8.52 7.10 -15.22
C LEU A 62 9.08 6.34 -16.43
N ALA A 63 9.20 5.01 -16.34
CA ALA A 63 9.63 4.17 -17.45
C ALA A 63 8.66 4.25 -18.65
N ALA A 64 7.34 4.24 -18.38
CA ALA A 64 6.31 4.39 -19.40
C ALA A 64 6.35 5.79 -20.03
N PHE A 65 6.46 6.84 -19.23
CA PHE A 65 6.59 8.21 -19.70
C PHE A 65 7.79 8.40 -20.63
N TYR A 66 8.97 7.84 -20.30
CA TYR A 66 10.15 7.90 -21.15
C TYR A 66 9.98 7.19 -22.50
N GLN A 67 9.06 6.27 -22.60
CA GLN A 67 8.72 5.56 -23.83
C GLN A 67 7.48 6.13 -24.51
N GLN A 68 6.97 7.28 -24.04
CA GLN A 68 5.78 7.95 -24.56
C GLN A 68 4.51 7.08 -24.52
N ILE A 69 4.45 6.17 -23.54
CA ILE A 69 3.29 5.34 -23.28
C ILE A 69 2.42 6.03 -22.24
N PRO A 70 1.12 6.25 -22.50
CA PRO A 70 0.19 6.85 -21.54
C PRO A 70 0.18 6.08 -20.21
N VAL A 71 -0.01 6.82 -19.09
CA VAL A 71 -0.07 6.25 -17.75
C VAL A 71 -1.41 6.55 -17.11
N GLY A 72 -2.07 5.54 -16.57
CA GLY A 72 -3.22 5.68 -15.69
C GLY A 72 -2.81 5.43 -14.24
N HIS A 73 -3.10 6.41 -13.37
CA HIS A 73 -2.80 6.33 -11.94
C HIS A 73 -4.03 5.92 -11.14
N VAL A 74 -4.04 4.70 -10.62
CA VAL A 74 -5.06 4.18 -9.72
C VAL A 74 -4.73 4.59 -8.28
N GLU A 75 -5.72 5.02 -7.51
CA GLU A 75 -5.57 5.63 -6.17
C GLU A 75 -4.88 7.01 -6.23
N ALA A 76 -5.20 7.78 -7.26
CA ALA A 76 -4.63 9.11 -7.51
C ALA A 76 -5.18 10.18 -6.56
N GLY A 77 -4.40 11.23 -6.32
CA GLY A 77 -4.87 12.46 -5.66
C GLY A 77 -4.84 12.45 -4.14
N LEU A 78 -4.37 11.39 -3.49
CA LEU A 78 -4.09 11.41 -2.05
C LEU A 78 -2.92 12.36 -1.78
N ARG A 79 -3.08 13.30 -0.81
CA ARG A 79 -2.04 14.31 -0.50
C ARG A 79 -1.92 14.57 0.99
N THR A 80 -0.68 14.69 1.44
CA THR A 80 -0.32 15.32 2.72
C THR A 80 0.35 16.68 2.49
N TYR A 81 0.90 16.90 1.29
CA TYR A 81 1.74 18.05 0.92
C TYR A 81 3.01 18.17 1.79
N ASN A 82 3.35 17.12 2.52
CA ASN A 82 4.58 17.02 3.30
C ASN A 82 5.47 15.92 2.70
N MET A 83 6.47 16.31 1.91
CA MET A 83 7.39 15.37 1.23
C MET A 83 8.16 14.43 2.17
N LYS A 84 8.13 14.71 3.48
CA LYS A 84 8.77 13.88 4.50
C LYS A 84 7.80 12.95 5.25
N SER A 85 6.47 13.05 4.97
CA SER A 85 5.47 12.24 5.68
C SER A 85 4.19 12.06 4.86
N PRO A 86 3.90 10.82 4.45
CA PRO A 86 4.75 9.62 4.49
C PRO A 86 5.93 9.73 3.51
N TYR A 87 7.06 9.12 3.86
CA TYR A 87 8.26 9.13 3.04
C TYR A 87 8.63 7.70 2.58
N PRO A 88 8.84 7.47 1.28
CA PRO A 88 8.87 8.40 0.13
C PRO A 88 7.51 8.56 -0.58
N GLU A 89 6.41 8.06 -0.02
CA GLU A 89 5.12 7.90 -0.67
C GLU A 89 4.54 9.23 -1.18
N GLU A 90 4.65 10.32 -0.39
CA GLU A 90 4.12 11.62 -0.82
C GLU A 90 4.83 12.15 -2.07
N PHE A 91 6.15 12.01 -2.14
CA PHE A 91 6.90 12.34 -3.34
C PHE A 91 6.47 11.48 -4.53
N ASN A 92 6.39 10.16 -4.32
CA ASN A 92 6.05 9.22 -5.38
C ASN A 92 4.69 9.55 -6.00
N ARG A 93 3.64 9.79 -5.18
CA ARG A 93 2.29 10.05 -5.69
C ARG A 93 2.18 11.37 -6.44
N GLN A 94 2.91 12.40 -6.01
CA GLN A 94 2.97 13.67 -6.74
C GLN A 94 3.72 13.50 -8.06
N ALA A 95 4.86 12.80 -8.07
CA ALA A 95 5.65 12.55 -9.27
C ALA A 95 4.88 11.70 -10.30
N ILE A 96 4.15 10.66 -9.86
CA ILE A 96 3.25 9.89 -10.73
C ILE A 96 2.18 10.83 -11.31
N GLY A 97 1.64 11.73 -10.51
CA GLY A 97 0.66 12.72 -10.97
C GLY A 97 1.19 13.63 -12.10
N LEU A 98 2.50 13.82 -12.23
CA LEU A 98 3.11 14.57 -13.34
C LEU A 98 3.21 13.74 -14.63
N THR A 99 3.38 12.44 -14.52
CA THR A 99 3.56 11.53 -15.67
C THR A 99 2.24 10.91 -16.15
N ALA A 100 1.23 10.86 -15.29
CA ALA A 100 -0.06 10.23 -15.59
C ALA A 100 -0.94 11.09 -16.51
N SER A 101 -1.58 10.43 -17.48
CA SER A 101 -2.58 11.00 -18.39
C SER A 101 -4.01 10.80 -17.89
N LEU A 102 -4.24 9.77 -17.06
CA LEU A 102 -5.53 9.48 -16.45
C LEU A 102 -5.37 9.31 -14.95
N HIS A 103 -6.31 9.82 -14.17
CA HIS A 103 -6.27 9.82 -12.72
C HIS A 103 -7.54 9.18 -12.15
N PHE A 104 -7.43 8.02 -11.52
CA PHE A 104 -8.54 7.32 -10.87
C PHE A 104 -8.48 7.61 -9.36
N ALA A 105 -9.25 8.60 -8.93
CA ALA A 105 -9.25 9.08 -7.54
C ALA A 105 -10.17 8.22 -6.65
N PRO A 106 -9.75 7.85 -5.43
CA PRO A 106 -10.59 7.05 -4.55
C PRO A 106 -11.76 7.85 -3.93
N THR A 107 -11.65 9.17 -3.87
CA THR A 107 -12.67 10.05 -3.28
C THR A 107 -12.74 11.39 -4.01
N GLN A 108 -13.85 12.11 -3.81
CA GLN A 108 -13.98 13.48 -4.32
C GLN A 108 -12.87 14.40 -3.78
N LYS A 109 -12.50 14.27 -2.50
CA LYS A 109 -11.39 15.04 -1.90
C LYS A 109 -10.06 14.82 -2.63
N ALA A 110 -9.79 13.59 -3.08
CA ALA A 110 -8.60 13.27 -3.85
C ALA A 110 -8.67 13.86 -5.27
N ALA A 111 -9.84 13.83 -5.92
CA ALA A 111 -10.06 14.49 -7.20
C ALA A 111 -9.88 16.01 -7.08
N ASP A 112 -10.41 16.62 -6.03
CA ASP A 112 -10.26 18.07 -5.78
C ASP A 112 -8.80 18.48 -5.59
N ALA A 113 -7.97 17.63 -5.01
CA ALA A 113 -6.52 17.87 -4.89
C ALA A 113 -5.85 17.91 -6.27
N LEU A 114 -6.20 16.97 -7.17
CA LEU A 114 -5.70 16.95 -8.54
C LEU A 114 -6.14 18.19 -9.34
N LEU A 115 -7.39 18.61 -9.19
CA LEU A 115 -7.89 19.84 -9.81
C LEU A 115 -7.12 21.08 -9.34
N LYS A 116 -6.82 21.17 -8.03
CA LYS A 116 -6.01 22.26 -7.47
C LYS A 116 -4.58 22.29 -8.01
N GLU A 117 -4.06 21.14 -8.40
CA GLU A 117 -2.74 20.98 -9.04
C GLU A 117 -2.78 21.25 -10.56
N GLY A 118 -3.94 21.67 -11.09
CA GLY A 118 -4.10 22.01 -12.50
C GLY A 118 -4.22 20.82 -13.44
N LYS A 119 -4.64 19.65 -12.92
CA LYS A 119 -4.95 18.51 -13.80
C LYS A 119 -6.26 18.75 -14.52
N ASP A 120 -6.32 18.25 -15.76
CA ASP A 120 -7.50 18.37 -16.60
C ASP A 120 -8.69 17.61 -15.97
N PRO A 121 -9.84 18.26 -15.75
CA PRO A 121 -11.03 17.61 -15.22
C PRO A 121 -11.49 16.39 -16.04
N GLU A 122 -11.30 16.40 -17.38
CA GLU A 122 -11.68 15.30 -18.26
C GLU A 122 -10.80 14.05 -18.05
N GLN A 123 -9.67 14.19 -17.39
CA GLN A 123 -8.72 13.10 -17.09
C GLN A 123 -8.85 12.58 -15.65
N ILE A 124 -9.79 13.10 -14.85
CA ILE A 124 -9.98 12.73 -13.45
C ILE A 124 -11.30 11.97 -13.28
N PHE A 125 -11.21 10.76 -12.72
CA PHE A 125 -12.37 9.90 -12.47
C PHE A 125 -12.42 9.50 -11.00
N VAL A 126 -13.55 9.73 -10.33
CA VAL A 126 -13.77 9.22 -8.96
C VAL A 126 -14.28 7.79 -9.05
N THR A 127 -13.43 6.83 -8.72
CA THR A 127 -13.69 5.40 -8.92
C THR A 127 -13.88 4.60 -7.64
N GLY A 128 -13.68 5.23 -6.48
CA GLY A 128 -13.66 4.51 -5.19
C GLY A 128 -12.29 3.90 -4.87
N ASN A 129 -12.23 3.16 -3.77
CA ASN A 129 -11.01 2.54 -3.27
C ASN A 129 -10.99 1.04 -3.55
N THR A 130 -10.02 0.58 -4.30
CA THR A 130 -9.83 -0.82 -4.68
C THR A 130 -9.68 -1.76 -3.47
N GLY A 131 -9.19 -1.26 -2.34
CA GLY A 131 -9.12 -2.02 -1.08
C GLY A 131 -10.51 -2.40 -0.56
N ILE A 132 -11.52 -1.55 -0.77
CA ILE A 132 -12.92 -1.86 -0.41
C ILE A 132 -13.46 -2.94 -1.33
N ASP A 133 -13.19 -2.84 -2.64
CA ASP A 133 -13.59 -3.86 -3.61
C ASP A 133 -12.98 -5.22 -3.27
N ALA A 134 -11.71 -5.25 -2.82
CA ALA A 134 -11.03 -6.47 -2.41
C ALA A 134 -11.73 -7.18 -1.24
N LEU A 135 -12.46 -6.47 -0.37
CA LEU A 135 -13.23 -7.08 0.72
C LEU A 135 -14.31 -8.03 0.20
N HIS A 136 -14.93 -7.74 -0.95
CA HIS A 136 -15.94 -8.62 -1.56
C HIS A 136 -15.37 -10.00 -1.93
N TYR A 137 -14.06 -10.09 -2.17
CA TYR A 137 -13.36 -11.33 -2.51
C TYR A 137 -12.72 -12.01 -1.30
N THR A 138 -12.42 -11.26 -0.24
CA THR A 138 -11.67 -11.76 0.92
C THR A 138 -12.55 -12.07 2.12
N VAL A 139 -13.68 -11.35 2.29
CA VAL A 139 -14.63 -11.62 3.39
C VAL A 139 -15.44 -12.86 3.07
N ARG A 140 -15.40 -13.84 3.99
CA ARG A 140 -16.09 -15.12 3.85
C ARG A 140 -16.87 -15.42 5.14
N ASN A 141 -18.13 -15.81 5.01
CA ASN A 141 -18.97 -16.20 6.15
C ASN A 141 -18.54 -17.54 6.77
N ASP A 142 -17.85 -18.38 6.00
CA ASP A 142 -17.33 -19.68 6.39
C ASP A 142 -15.86 -19.62 6.85
N PHE A 143 -15.32 -18.42 7.09
CA PHE A 143 -13.95 -18.27 7.56
C PHE A 143 -13.78 -18.82 8.96
N TYR A 144 -12.81 -19.74 9.08
CA TYR A 144 -12.41 -20.34 10.36
C TYR A 144 -10.94 -20.06 10.63
N HIS A 145 -10.64 -19.63 11.84
CA HIS A 145 -9.28 -19.57 12.38
C HIS A 145 -9.31 -19.83 13.87
N PRO A 146 -8.39 -20.63 14.45
CA PRO A 146 -8.37 -20.94 15.88
C PRO A 146 -8.43 -19.70 16.77
N GLU A 147 -7.74 -18.61 16.40
CA GLU A 147 -7.73 -17.36 17.16
C GLU A 147 -9.10 -16.66 17.16
N THR A 148 -9.85 -16.75 16.07
CA THR A 148 -11.21 -16.18 16.03
C THR A 148 -12.18 -17.03 16.84
N GLU A 149 -12.02 -18.35 16.86
CA GLU A 149 -12.79 -19.23 17.75
C GLU A 149 -12.47 -18.98 19.23
N TRP A 150 -11.18 -18.80 19.56
CA TRP A 150 -10.77 -18.42 20.92
C TRP A 150 -11.42 -17.10 21.36
N ALA A 151 -11.63 -16.16 20.45
CA ALA A 151 -12.23 -14.86 20.75
C ALA A 151 -13.75 -14.88 20.83
N LYS A 152 -14.43 -15.99 20.47
CA LYS A 152 -15.88 -16.09 20.50
C LYS A 152 -16.49 -15.71 21.86
N GLY A 153 -17.58 -14.93 21.84
CA GLY A 153 -18.26 -14.45 23.03
C GLY A 153 -17.57 -13.28 23.74
N SER A 154 -16.45 -12.79 23.22
CA SER A 154 -15.73 -11.63 23.73
C SER A 154 -15.87 -10.44 22.77
N ARG A 155 -15.63 -9.22 23.27
CA ARG A 155 -15.41 -8.06 22.40
C ARG A 155 -14.00 -8.18 21.78
N LEU A 156 -13.93 -8.46 20.50
CA LEU A 156 -12.69 -8.64 19.79
C LEU A 156 -12.16 -7.31 19.24
N ILE A 157 -10.90 -6.99 19.55
CA ILE A 157 -10.15 -5.89 18.96
C ILE A 157 -9.10 -6.48 18.01
N ALA A 158 -9.19 -6.15 16.73
CA ALA A 158 -8.14 -6.44 15.76
C ALA A 158 -7.17 -5.26 15.69
N VAL A 159 -5.87 -5.53 15.85
CA VAL A 159 -4.82 -4.50 15.83
C VAL A 159 -3.93 -4.68 14.60
N THR A 160 -3.57 -3.57 13.96
CA THR A 160 -2.49 -3.53 12.98
C THR A 160 -1.58 -2.35 13.28
N ALA A 161 -0.28 -2.61 13.42
CA ALA A 161 0.72 -1.60 13.78
C ALA A 161 2.11 -1.99 13.25
N HIS A 162 2.62 -1.23 12.28
CA HIS A 162 3.92 -1.53 11.68
C HIS A 162 4.61 -0.32 11.02
N ARG A 163 4.09 0.88 11.19
CA ARG A 163 4.66 2.08 10.56
C ARG A 163 6.02 2.42 11.15
N ARG A 164 6.98 2.75 10.30
CA ARG A 164 8.36 3.04 10.70
C ARG A 164 8.47 4.25 11.62
N GLU A 165 7.65 5.26 11.39
CA GLU A 165 7.61 6.48 12.21
C GLU A 165 7.16 6.23 13.66
N ASN A 166 6.50 5.10 13.91
CA ASN A 166 6.03 4.73 15.25
C ASN A 166 6.95 3.74 15.97
N LEU A 167 8.07 3.33 15.37
CA LEU A 167 9.03 2.43 16.03
C LEU A 167 9.64 3.09 17.28
N GLY A 168 9.94 2.26 18.28
CA GLY A 168 10.48 2.72 19.57
C GLY A 168 9.38 3.04 20.59
N GLU A 169 9.52 4.08 21.40
CA GLU A 169 8.59 4.42 22.49
C GLU A 169 7.13 4.64 22.04
N PRO A 170 6.82 5.30 20.92
CA PRO A 170 5.43 5.44 20.49
C PRO A 170 4.71 4.10 20.29
N MET A 171 5.41 3.09 19.76
CA MET A 171 4.86 1.75 19.58
C MET A 171 4.72 1.01 20.91
N ARG A 172 5.67 1.17 21.83
CA ARG A 172 5.58 0.63 23.18
C ARG A 172 4.39 1.20 23.94
N ASP A 173 4.22 2.51 23.90
CA ASP A 173 3.08 3.18 24.56
C ASP A 173 1.74 2.68 24.02
N MET A 174 1.66 2.44 22.73
CA MET A 174 0.47 1.86 22.11
C MET A 174 0.21 0.43 22.64
N PHE A 175 1.22 -0.44 22.71
CA PHE A 175 1.05 -1.79 23.23
C PHE A 175 0.75 -1.81 24.74
N ARG A 176 1.35 -0.94 25.53
CA ARG A 176 1.00 -0.75 26.95
C ARG A 176 -0.46 -0.31 27.11
N ALA A 177 -0.93 0.59 26.25
CA ALA A 177 -2.35 1.01 26.28
C ALA A 177 -3.28 -0.16 25.93
N ILE A 178 -2.92 -0.98 24.93
CA ILE A 178 -3.69 -2.19 24.56
C ILE A 178 -3.69 -3.20 25.71
N ARG A 179 -2.55 -3.47 26.33
CA ARG A 179 -2.42 -4.34 27.49
C ARG A 179 -3.33 -3.87 28.62
N ARG A 180 -3.30 -2.58 28.96
CA ARG A 180 -4.16 -2.00 30.00
C ARG A 180 -5.63 -2.19 29.71
N ILE A 181 -6.07 -2.04 28.45
CA ILE A 181 -7.47 -2.30 28.06
C ILE A 181 -7.86 -3.76 28.34
N VAL A 182 -7.00 -4.72 27.99
CA VAL A 182 -7.28 -6.15 28.22
C VAL A 182 -7.27 -6.49 29.72
N GLU A 183 -6.41 -5.86 30.50
CA GLU A 183 -6.37 -6.04 31.96
C GLU A 183 -7.59 -5.42 32.67
N GLU A 184 -8.08 -4.28 32.16
CA GLU A 184 -9.24 -3.58 32.75
C GLU A 184 -10.58 -4.21 32.36
N PHE A 185 -10.70 -4.75 31.13
CA PHE A 185 -11.93 -5.31 30.58
C PHE A 185 -11.80 -6.81 30.30
N THR A 186 -12.30 -7.63 31.21
CA THR A 186 -12.18 -9.10 31.14
C THR A 186 -12.91 -9.75 29.97
N ASP A 187 -13.86 -9.04 29.36
CA ASP A 187 -14.60 -9.46 28.17
C ASP A 187 -13.96 -9.04 26.86
N VAL A 188 -12.80 -8.36 26.90
CA VAL A 188 -12.04 -7.92 25.73
C VAL A 188 -10.94 -8.91 25.39
N LYS A 189 -10.83 -9.25 24.11
CA LYS A 189 -9.71 -9.99 23.54
C LYS A 189 -9.10 -9.23 22.37
N VAL A 190 -7.79 -9.36 22.21
CA VAL A 190 -7.04 -8.67 21.16
C VAL A 190 -6.36 -9.71 20.26
N ILE A 191 -6.49 -9.53 18.96
CA ILE A 191 -5.72 -10.26 17.96
C ILE A 191 -4.84 -9.26 17.21
N TYR A 192 -3.54 -9.49 17.24
CA TYR A 192 -2.55 -8.70 16.53
C TYR A 192 -1.75 -9.58 15.57
N PRO A 193 -2.04 -9.57 14.25
CA PRO A 193 -1.16 -10.16 13.25
C PRO A 193 0.17 -9.42 13.18
N VAL A 194 1.18 -9.93 13.88
CA VAL A 194 2.47 -9.22 14.05
C VAL A 194 3.22 -9.15 12.72
N HIS A 195 3.62 -7.95 12.35
CA HIS A 195 4.41 -7.71 11.14
C HIS A 195 5.78 -8.39 11.22
N LEU A 196 6.28 -8.93 10.08
CA LEU A 196 7.53 -9.70 10.03
C LEU A 196 8.82 -8.89 10.27
N ASN A 197 8.74 -7.57 10.36
CA ASN A 197 9.89 -6.72 10.71
C ASN A 197 10.41 -7.09 12.10
N PRO A 198 11.71 -7.45 12.25
CA PRO A 198 12.30 -7.84 13.52
C PRO A 198 12.16 -6.79 14.64
N GLN A 199 12.19 -5.49 14.29
CA GLN A 199 12.03 -4.41 15.26
C GLN A 199 10.59 -4.36 15.82
N VAL A 200 9.58 -4.58 14.97
CA VAL A 200 8.18 -4.64 15.41
C VAL A 200 7.96 -5.84 16.30
N ARG A 201 8.47 -7.02 15.88
CA ARG A 201 8.37 -8.26 16.69
C ARG A 201 9.01 -8.09 18.06
N LYS A 202 10.23 -7.56 18.10
CA LYS A 202 10.93 -7.34 19.36
C LYS A 202 10.10 -6.48 20.33
N ILE A 203 9.52 -5.38 19.85
CA ILE A 203 8.70 -4.50 20.70
C ILE A 203 7.41 -5.22 21.14
N ALA A 204 6.75 -5.95 20.24
CA ALA A 204 5.53 -6.69 20.56
C ALA A 204 5.78 -7.83 21.56
N ASP A 205 6.95 -8.47 21.53
CA ASP A 205 7.31 -9.56 22.44
C ASP A 205 7.73 -9.03 23.84
N GLU A 206 8.24 -7.78 23.91
CA GLU A 206 8.69 -7.15 25.15
C GLU A 206 7.53 -6.54 25.97
N GLU A 207 6.44 -6.08 25.33
CA GLU A 207 5.27 -5.42 25.97
C GLU A 207 4.09 -6.37 26.14
#